data_6b6b30848733820d7681eb7dd80aa50d
#
_entry.id   6b6b30848733820d7681eb7dd80aa50d
#
_cell.length_a   1.000
_cell.length_b   1.000
_cell.length_c   1.000
_cell.angle_alpha   90.00
_cell.angle_beta   90.00
_cell.angle_gamma   90.00
#
_symmetry.space_group_name_H-M   'P 1'
#
loop_
_entity.id
_entity.type
_entity.pdbx_description
1 polymer ?
#
loop_
_entity_poly.entity_id
_entity_poly.type
_entity_poly.pdbx_seq_one_letter_code
_entity_poly.pdbx_strand_id
1 'polypeptide(L)'
;MVTAAETLASAFVLRHLPALRAAYPALRVELHRTERLLNLSRREADIALRYGRPRQLDLRARRIARLDFGLYASPAWIEQFGLPRESGDLKNCDVIDWGDDRPDYPAIRWFTQATDISRVIFRANSPSDRLTAAREGMGVALGPCLVGDADAGLVRLLPELELVGPEVWLLVHRELADLARVRVVLDVLAQCARTDVGRFAGRTNLP
;
A
#
# COMPACT_ATOMS: atom_id res chain seq x y z
N MET A 1 -0.35 -16.94 -12.79
CA MET A 1 -0.38 -15.46 -12.83
C MET A 1 -0.84 -14.92 -11.49
N VAL A 2 -0.18 -13.86 -10.96
CA VAL A 2 -0.55 -13.13 -9.73
C VAL A 2 -1.01 -11.75 -10.13
N THR A 3 -2.12 -11.26 -9.58
CA THR A 3 -2.57 -9.88 -9.75
C THR A 3 -2.59 -9.15 -8.41
N ALA A 4 -2.17 -7.90 -8.38
CA ALA A 4 -2.12 -7.12 -7.16
C ALA A 4 -2.38 -5.63 -7.41
N ALA A 5 -2.92 -4.94 -6.39
CA ALA A 5 -2.96 -3.50 -6.33
C ALA A 5 -1.54 -2.92 -6.38
N GLU A 6 -1.39 -1.68 -6.85
CA GLU A 6 -0.09 -1.05 -7.13
C GLU A 6 0.92 -1.21 -5.99
N THR A 7 0.60 -0.73 -4.79
CA THR A 7 1.48 -0.80 -3.61
C THR A 7 1.82 -2.24 -3.24
N LEU A 8 0.84 -3.15 -3.29
CA LEU A 8 1.06 -4.56 -2.95
C LEU A 8 1.95 -5.25 -3.97
N ALA A 9 1.80 -4.92 -5.26
CA ALA A 9 2.64 -5.46 -6.32
C ALA A 9 4.11 -5.02 -6.14
N SER A 10 4.35 -3.71 -6.04
CA SER A 10 5.71 -3.14 -6.03
C SER A 10 6.43 -3.31 -4.69
N ALA A 11 5.81 -2.95 -3.57
CA ALA A 11 6.47 -2.90 -2.28
C ALA A 11 6.39 -4.21 -1.47
N PHE A 12 5.50 -5.13 -1.83
CA PHE A 12 5.37 -6.41 -1.14
C PHE A 12 5.70 -7.60 -2.05
N VAL A 13 4.95 -7.87 -3.14
CA VAL A 13 5.15 -9.08 -3.95
C VAL A 13 6.56 -9.12 -4.54
N LEU A 14 6.98 -8.05 -5.26
CA LEU A 14 8.30 -7.99 -5.92
C LEU A 14 9.46 -8.16 -4.92
N ARG A 15 9.34 -7.62 -3.72
CA ARG A 15 10.35 -7.76 -2.67
C ARG A 15 10.63 -9.22 -2.31
N HIS A 16 9.61 -10.07 -2.35
CA HIS A 16 9.71 -11.47 -1.92
C HIS A 16 9.90 -12.47 -3.08
N LEU A 17 9.79 -12.03 -4.34
CA LEU A 17 10.04 -12.90 -5.49
C LEU A 17 11.45 -13.51 -5.55
N PRO A 18 12.54 -12.82 -5.18
CA PRO A 18 13.88 -13.42 -5.17
C PRO A 18 13.97 -14.65 -4.27
N ALA A 19 13.42 -14.58 -3.05
CA ALA A 19 13.40 -15.71 -2.11
C ALA A 19 12.52 -16.86 -2.62
N LEU A 20 11.35 -16.54 -3.20
CA LEU A 20 10.49 -17.54 -3.84
C LEU A 20 11.21 -18.25 -4.98
N ARG A 21 11.91 -17.51 -5.85
CA ARG A 21 12.68 -18.08 -6.97
C ARG A 21 13.82 -18.98 -6.50
N ALA A 22 14.51 -18.58 -5.43
CA ALA A 22 15.60 -19.38 -4.86
C ALA A 22 15.08 -20.72 -4.33
N ALA A 23 13.93 -20.71 -3.63
CA ALA A 23 13.32 -21.92 -3.08
C ALA A 23 12.66 -22.81 -4.16
N TYR A 24 12.15 -22.21 -5.25
CA TYR A 24 11.41 -22.90 -6.32
C TYR A 24 11.86 -22.44 -7.71
N PRO A 25 13.07 -22.85 -8.18
CA PRO A 25 13.67 -22.33 -9.44
C PRO A 25 12.85 -22.59 -10.69
N ALA A 26 12.07 -23.68 -10.71
CA ALA A 26 11.20 -24.04 -11.84
C ALA A 26 9.88 -23.24 -11.87
N LEU A 27 9.54 -22.52 -10.79
CA LEU A 27 8.31 -21.76 -10.71
C LEU A 27 8.43 -20.45 -11.48
N ARG A 28 7.55 -20.22 -12.45
CA ARG A 28 7.45 -18.95 -13.16
C ARG A 28 6.28 -18.16 -12.60
N VAL A 29 6.54 -16.91 -12.21
CA VAL A 29 5.53 -15.97 -11.70
C VAL A 29 5.39 -14.83 -12.70
N GLU A 30 4.16 -14.61 -13.14
CA GLU A 30 3.74 -13.44 -13.91
C GLU A 30 2.96 -12.52 -12.97
N LEU A 31 3.35 -11.25 -12.84
CA LEU A 31 2.73 -10.27 -11.95
C LEU A 31 2.04 -9.18 -12.76
N HIS A 32 0.74 -9.05 -12.59
CA HIS A 32 -0.07 -7.99 -13.20
C HIS A 32 -0.52 -6.98 -12.14
N ARG A 33 -0.07 -5.74 -12.31
CA ARG A 33 -0.50 -4.61 -11.49
C ARG A 33 -1.81 -4.03 -12.04
N THR A 34 -2.87 -4.10 -11.23
CA THR A 34 -4.17 -3.52 -11.60
C THR A 34 -5.04 -3.31 -10.37
N GLU A 35 -5.78 -2.20 -10.33
CA GLU A 35 -6.82 -1.95 -9.33
C GLU A 35 -8.16 -2.61 -9.70
N ARG A 36 -8.34 -3.02 -10.96
CA ARG A 36 -9.56 -3.72 -11.38
C ARG A 36 -9.64 -5.08 -10.70
N LEU A 37 -10.85 -5.41 -10.24
CA LEU A 37 -11.17 -6.76 -9.78
C LEU A 37 -11.20 -7.69 -11.00
N LEU A 38 -10.09 -8.38 -11.27
CA LEU A 38 -10.07 -9.44 -12.28
C LEU A 38 -10.95 -10.60 -11.80
N ASN A 39 -11.65 -11.20 -12.73
CA ASN A 39 -12.53 -12.33 -12.44
C ASN A 39 -11.71 -13.62 -12.31
N LEU A 40 -11.39 -14.03 -11.07
CA LEU A 40 -10.67 -15.27 -10.79
C LEU A 40 -11.44 -16.51 -11.23
N SER A 41 -12.77 -16.45 -11.26
CA SER A 41 -13.62 -17.57 -11.76
C SER A 41 -13.49 -17.75 -13.28
N ARG A 42 -13.17 -16.69 -14.03
CA ARG A 42 -12.83 -16.74 -15.46
C ARG A 42 -11.36 -17.04 -15.73
N ARG A 43 -10.58 -17.36 -14.70
CA ARG A 43 -9.15 -17.65 -14.80
C ARG A 43 -8.32 -16.49 -15.39
N GLU A 44 -8.78 -15.25 -15.19
CA GLU A 44 -8.02 -14.05 -15.58
C GLU A 44 -6.76 -13.85 -14.69
N ALA A 45 -6.70 -14.52 -13.52
CA ALA A 45 -5.52 -14.68 -12.68
C ALA A 45 -5.69 -15.93 -11.81
N ASP A 46 -4.56 -16.52 -11.33
CA ASP A 46 -4.58 -17.64 -10.39
C ASP A 46 -4.72 -17.14 -8.94
N ILE A 47 -4.03 -16.05 -8.61
CA ILE A 47 -3.96 -15.47 -7.25
C ILE A 47 -4.17 -13.96 -7.35
N ALA A 48 -4.90 -13.37 -6.39
CA ALA A 48 -5.03 -11.93 -6.29
C ALA A 48 -4.71 -11.43 -4.87
N LEU A 49 -4.00 -10.28 -4.79
CA LEU A 49 -3.85 -9.49 -3.57
C LEU A 49 -4.68 -8.21 -3.71
N ARG A 50 -5.62 -8.01 -2.79
CA ARG A 50 -6.57 -6.90 -2.87
C ARG A 50 -6.84 -6.27 -1.51
N TYR A 51 -7.34 -5.04 -1.56
CA TYR A 51 -7.86 -4.34 -0.40
C TYR A 51 -9.32 -4.71 -0.16
N GLY A 52 -9.66 -4.89 1.12
CA GLY A 52 -11.01 -5.24 1.53
C GLY A 52 -11.39 -6.70 1.30
N ARG A 53 -12.37 -7.16 2.08
CA ARG A 53 -12.86 -8.55 1.99
C ARG A 53 -13.64 -8.77 0.70
N PRO A 54 -13.35 -9.83 -0.06
CA PRO A 54 -14.10 -10.16 -1.26
C PRO A 54 -15.55 -10.53 -0.94
N ARG A 55 -16.47 -10.19 -1.84
CA ARG A 55 -17.89 -10.58 -1.73
C ARG A 55 -18.19 -11.88 -2.47
N GLN A 56 -17.28 -12.36 -3.31
CA GLN A 56 -17.45 -13.56 -4.14
C GLN A 56 -17.34 -14.83 -3.27
N LEU A 57 -18.33 -15.74 -3.40
CA LEU A 57 -18.43 -16.95 -2.58
C LEU A 57 -17.60 -18.13 -3.09
N ASP A 58 -17.15 -18.08 -4.34
CA ASP A 58 -16.33 -19.09 -5.03
C ASP A 58 -14.83 -18.92 -4.77
N LEU A 59 -14.44 -17.88 -4.03
CA LEU A 59 -13.07 -17.65 -3.65
C LEU A 59 -12.76 -18.20 -2.25
N ARG A 60 -11.54 -18.73 -2.10
CA ARG A 60 -10.88 -18.84 -0.79
C ARG A 60 -10.15 -17.51 -0.54
N ALA A 61 -10.47 -16.89 0.58
CA ALA A 61 -9.94 -15.58 0.96
C ALA A 61 -9.25 -15.68 2.32
N ARG A 62 -8.05 -15.13 2.43
CA ARG A 62 -7.26 -15.07 3.65
C ARG A 62 -6.82 -13.62 3.89
N ARG A 63 -7.18 -13.03 5.03
CA ARG A 63 -6.58 -11.78 5.46
C ARG A 63 -5.12 -12.02 5.85
N ILE A 64 -4.20 -11.26 5.29
CA ILE A 64 -2.75 -11.44 5.51
C ILE A 64 -2.11 -10.25 6.22
N ALA A 65 -2.67 -9.03 6.07
CA ALA A 65 -2.16 -7.81 6.70
C ALA A 65 -3.25 -6.74 6.79
N ARG A 66 -2.89 -5.58 7.37
CA ARG A 66 -3.57 -4.30 7.23
C ARG A 66 -2.53 -3.29 6.76
N LEU A 67 -2.82 -2.55 5.71
CA LEU A 67 -1.92 -1.54 5.17
C LEU A 67 -2.25 -0.18 5.78
N ASP A 68 -1.48 0.25 6.78
CA ASP A 68 -1.66 1.54 7.42
C ASP A 68 -0.96 2.66 6.63
N PHE A 69 -1.35 3.89 6.92
CA PHE A 69 -0.87 5.09 6.26
C PHE A 69 0.01 5.93 7.20
N GLY A 70 0.84 6.78 6.60
CA GLY A 70 1.60 7.83 7.26
C GLY A 70 1.52 9.12 6.47
N LEU A 71 1.89 10.23 7.11
CA LEU A 71 2.09 11.52 6.47
C LEU A 71 3.56 11.67 6.10
N TYR A 72 3.83 12.15 4.90
CA TYR A 72 5.20 12.24 4.39
C TYR A 72 5.46 13.57 3.70
N ALA A 73 6.67 14.11 3.93
CA ALA A 73 7.23 15.24 3.19
C ALA A 73 8.74 15.02 3.01
N SER A 74 9.36 15.76 2.08
CA SER A 74 10.82 15.72 1.94
C SER A 74 11.52 16.52 3.04
N PRO A 75 12.81 16.21 3.36
CA PRO A 75 13.61 17.04 4.24
C PRO A 75 13.69 18.50 3.79
N ALA A 76 13.82 18.74 2.49
CA ALA A 76 13.89 20.10 1.93
C ALA A 76 12.59 20.89 2.15
N TRP A 77 11.43 20.23 2.01
CA TRP A 77 10.16 20.88 2.34
C TRP A 77 10.07 21.26 3.82
N ILE A 78 10.50 20.35 4.71
CA ILE A 78 10.51 20.59 6.18
C ILE A 78 11.46 21.75 6.54
N GLU A 79 12.62 21.81 5.90
CA GLU A 79 13.58 22.91 6.11
C GLU A 79 12.99 24.26 5.71
N GLN A 80 12.24 24.30 4.61
CA GLN A 80 11.65 25.54 4.07
C GLN A 80 10.39 25.98 4.83
N PHE A 81 9.50 25.04 5.19
CA PHE A 81 8.16 25.37 5.70
C PHE A 81 7.95 25.02 7.19
N GLY A 82 8.91 24.30 7.78
CA GLY A 82 8.83 23.84 9.16
C GLY A 82 8.22 22.45 9.31
N LEU A 83 8.52 21.79 10.42
CA LEU A 83 7.97 20.49 10.78
C LEU A 83 6.61 20.67 11.47
N PRO A 84 5.49 20.13 10.93
CA PRO A 84 4.22 20.07 11.63
C PRO A 84 4.35 19.31 12.96
N ARG A 85 3.86 19.89 14.06
CA ARG A 85 3.97 19.32 15.41
C ARG A 85 2.67 18.68 15.88
N GLU A 86 1.55 19.10 15.32
CA GLU A 86 0.23 18.55 15.62
C GLU A 86 -0.65 18.55 14.37
N SER A 87 -1.75 17.81 14.42
CA SER A 87 -2.66 17.67 13.27
C SER A 87 -3.27 19.00 12.80
N GLY A 88 -3.40 19.99 13.71
CA GLY A 88 -3.89 21.32 13.38
C GLY A 88 -2.98 22.08 12.42
N ASP A 89 -1.67 21.85 12.46
CA ASP A 89 -0.69 22.50 11.59
C ASP A 89 -0.87 22.12 10.11
N LEU A 90 -1.46 20.97 9.84
CA LEU A 90 -1.70 20.48 8.46
C LEU A 90 -2.59 21.40 7.64
N LYS A 91 -3.43 22.23 8.27
CA LYS A 91 -4.24 23.23 7.59
C LYS A 91 -3.42 24.31 6.90
N ASN A 92 -2.19 24.51 7.35
CA ASN A 92 -1.27 25.52 6.81
C ASN A 92 -0.27 24.91 5.80
N CYS A 93 -0.30 23.60 5.58
CA CYS A 93 0.61 22.90 4.67
C CYS A 93 0.06 22.86 3.25
N ASP A 94 0.95 22.91 2.27
CA ASP A 94 0.63 22.54 0.90
C ASP A 94 0.41 21.03 0.84
N VAL A 95 -0.67 20.60 0.19
CA VAL A 95 -1.19 19.25 0.26
C VAL A 95 -1.16 18.57 -1.11
N ILE A 96 -0.71 17.32 -1.11
CA ILE A 96 -0.80 16.42 -2.25
C ILE A 96 -1.93 15.43 -1.98
N ASP A 97 -2.99 15.50 -2.77
CA ASP A 97 -4.23 14.79 -2.52
C ASP A 97 -4.56 13.75 -3.62
N TRP A 98 -5.63 13.00 -3.45
CA TRP A 98 -6.19 12.12 -4.46
C TRP A 98 -6.88 12.92 -5.57
N GLY A 99 -6.99 12.26 -6.74
CA GLY A 99 -7.97 12.66 -7.76
C GLY A 99 -9.42 12.31 -7.37
N ASP A 100 -10.28 12.23 -8.37
CA ASP A 100 -11.71 11.96 -8.18
C ASP A 100 -11.99 10.52 -7.65
N ASP A 101 -11.09 9.58 -7.91
CA ASP A 101 -11.18 8.16 -7.50
C ASP A 101 -10.75 7.90 -6.05
N ARG A 102 -10.99 8.84 -5.15
CA ARG A 102 -10.58 8.74 -3.74
C ARG A 102 -11.23 7.54 -3.04
N PRO A 103 -10.43 6.58 -2.51
CA PRO A 103 -10.98 5.48 -1.73
C PRO A 103 -11.55 5.93 -0.39
N ASP A 104 -12.62 5.28 0.06
CA ASP A 104 -13.24 5.59 1.35
C ASP A 104 -12.61 4.80 2.50
N TYR A 105 -11.37 5.16 2.89
CA TYR A 105 -10.70 4.61 4.06
C TYR A 105 -10.65 5.61 5.22
N PRO A 106 -10.66 5.14 6.49
CA PRO A 106 -10.63 6.02 7.67
C PRO A 106 -9.48 7.03 7.64
N ALA A 107 -8.26 6.59 7.29
CA ALA A 107 -7.09 7.47 7.19
C ALA A 107 -7.26 8.58 6.14
N ILE A 108 -7.89 8.27 5.01
CA ILE A 108 -8.11 9.23 3.92
C ILE A 108 -9.18 10.25 4.32
N ARG A 109 -10.28 9.80 4.96
CA ARG A 109 -11.31 10.73 5.50
C ARG A 109 -10.70 11.67 6.53
N TRP A 110 -9.91 11.12 7.44
CA TRP A 110 -9.21 11.91 8.46
C TRP A 110 -8.30 12.97 7.81
N PHE A 111 -7.48 12.59 6.83
CA PHE A 111 -6.57 13.51 6.13
C PHE A 111 -7.33 14.65 5.45
N THR A 112 -8.45 14.35 4.78
CA THR A 112 -9.31 15.36 4.16
C THR A 112 -9.88 16.37 5.18
N GLN A 113 -10.17 15.91 6.42
CA GLN A 113 -10.67 16.78 7.48
C GLN A 113 -9.57 17.59 8.18
N ALA A 114 -8.37 17.01 8.26
CA ALA A 114 -7.22 17.63 8.89
C ALA A 114 -6.53 18.69 8.02
N THR A 115 -6.76 18.68 6.71
CA THR A 115 -6.14 19.57 5.74
C THR A 115 -7.14 20.61 5.19
N ASP A 116 -6.61 21.68 4.59
CA ASP A 116 -7.42 22.67 3.88
C ASP A 116 -7.43 22.35 2.38
N ILE A 117 -8.61 22.17 1.81
CA ILE A 117 -8.77 21.87 0.38
C ILE A 117 -8.27 23.00 -0.53
N SER A 118 -8.25 24.24 -0.04
CA SER A 118 -7.71 25.39 -0.79
C SER A 118 -6.19 25.32 -0.97
N ARG A 119 -5.51 24.49 -0.15
CA ARG A 119 -4.08 24.28 -0.20
C ARG A 119 -3.68 22.98 -0.94
N VAL A 120 -4.62 22.34 -1.61
CA VAL A 120 -4.32 21.20 -2.47
C VAL A 120 -3.66 21.71 -3.75
N ILE A 121 -2.35 21.48 -3.88
CA ILE A 121 -1.55 21.98 -5.00
C ILE A 121 -1.34 20.95 -6.11
N PHE A 122 -1.52 19.66 -5.80
CA PHE A 122 -1.37 18.56 -6.74
C PHE A 122 -2.30 17.42 -6.41
N ARG A 123 -2.82 16.73 -7.44
CA ARG A 123 -3.65 15.53 -7.30
C ARG A 123 -3.15 14.42 -8.21
N ALA A 124 -3.07 13.20 -7.65
CA ALA A 124 -2.81 11.99 -8.41
C ALA A 124 -3.54 10.79 -7.79
N ASN A 125 -4.03 9.87 -8.62
CA ASN A 125 -4.67 8.64 -8.15
C ASN A 125 -3.67 7.54 -7.75
N SER A 126 -2.43 7.58 -8.25
CA SER A 126 -1.36 6.65 -7.87
C SER A 126 -0.73 7.03 -6.52
N PRO A 127 -0.64 6.10 -5.55
CA PRO A 127 0.10 6.32 -4.32
C PRO A 127 1.58 6.64 -4.55
N SER A 128 2.21 6.01 -5.55
CA SER A 128 3.60 6.25 -5.90
C SER A 128 3.83 7.67 -6.42
N ASP A 129 2.92 8.19 -7.25
CA ASP A 129 3.05 9.55 -7.79
C ASP A 129 2.91 10.59 -6.69
N ARG A 130 1.99 10.39 -5.73
CA ARG A 130 1.84 11.31 -4.60
C ARG A 130 3.06 11.32 -3.69
N LEU A 131 3.62 10.15 -3.36
CA LEU A 131 4.84 10.07 -2.55
C LEU A 131 6.05 10.62 -3.31
N THR A 132 6.13 10.42 -4.62
CA THR A 132 7.16 11.04 -5.46
C THR A 132 7.04 12.57 -5.42
N ALA A 133 5.85 13.14 -5.58
CA ALA A 133 5.63 14.58 -5.50
C ALA A 133 6.04 15.14 -4.11
N ALA A 134 5.74 14.41 -3.02
CA ALA A 134 6.19 14.78 -1.68
C ALA A 134 7.72 14.76 -1.55
N ARG A 135 8.37 13.73 -2.12
CA ARG A 135 9.83 13.61 -2.14
C ARG A 135 10.49 14.76 -2.92
N GLU A 136 9.86 15.21 -4.00
CA GLU A 136 10.33 16.35 -4.80
C GLU A 136 10.01 17.71 -4.15
N GLY A 137 9.50 17.72 -2.89
CA GLY A 137 9.31 18.93 -2.11
C GLY A 137 8.02 19.70 -2.38
N MET A 138 7.05 19.10 -3.07
CA MET A 138 5.81 19.80 -3.41
C MET A 138 4.89 20.01 -2.20
N GLY A 139 4.96 19.19 -1.14
CA GLY A 139 4.06 19.32 0.01
C GLY A 139 3.94 18.05 0.82
N VAL A 140 2.90 17.98 1.64
CA VAL A 140 2.58 16.82 2.49
C VAL A 140 1.65 15.88 1.76
N ALA A 141 2.03 14.59 1.73
CA ALA A 141 1.20 13.51 1.20
C ALA A 141 0.81 12.51 2.28
N LEU A 142 -0.41 12.00 2.22
CA LEU A 142 -0.80 10.76 2.90
C LEU A 142 -0.44 9.57 2.00
N GLY A 143 0.39 8.66 2.49
CA GLY A 143 0.84 7.49 1.72
C GLY A 143 0.91 6.22 2.55
N PRO A 144 0.93 5.02 1.89
CA PRO A 144 1.10 3.75 2.58
C PRO A 144 2.44 3.66 3.31
N CYS A 145 2.43 3.26 4.59
CA CYS A 145 3.66 3.08 5.39
C CYS A 145 4.66 2.12 4.72
N LEU A 146 4.14 1.07 4.08
CA LEU A 146 4.95 0.08 3.36
C LEU A 146 5.88 0.69 2.30
N VAL A 147 5.53 1.86 1.77
CA VAL A 147 6.30 2.60 0.75
C VAL A 147 7.01 3.80 1.36
N GLY A 148 6.27 4.66 2.07
CA GLY A 148 6.80 5.91 2.58
C GLY A 148 7.94 5.73 3.59
N ASP A 149 7.82 4.75 4.53
CA ASP A 149 8.87 4.46 5.50
C ASP A 149 10.12 3.79 4.88
N ALA A 150 10.01 3.29 3.65
CA ALA A 150 11.12 2.69 2.92
C ALA A 150 11.84 3.67 2.00
N ASP A 151 11.35 4.88 1.83
CA ASP A 151 11.93 5.91 0.97
C ASP A 151 12.80 6.86 1.80
N ALA A 152 14.12 6.78 1.60
CA ALA A 152 15.08 7.63 2.30
C ALA A 152 14.95 9.13 1.97
N GLY A 153 14.25 9.50 0.90
CA GLY A 153 13.95 10.89 0.53
C GLY A 153 12.71 11.46 1.23
N LEU A 154 12.05 10.67 2.08
CA LEU A 154 10.86 11.07 2.80
C LEU A 154 11.06 11.00 4.31
N VAL A 155 10.47 11.95 5.00
CA VAL A 155 10.36 11.98 6.47
C VAL A 155 8.90 11.75 6.84
N ARG A 156 8.66 10.84 7.77
CA ARG A 156 7.34 10.62 8.34
C ARG A 156 7.02 11.72 9.33
N LEU A 157 5.93 12.44 9.07
CA LEU A 157 5.40 13.50 9.93
C LEU A 157 4.42 12.89 10.93
N LEU A 158 4.35 13.45 12.16
CA LEU A 158 3.40 13.04 13.20
C LEU A 158 3.34 11.52 13.37
N PRO A 159 4.48 10.85 13.64
CA PRO A 159 4.57 9.38 13.61
C PRO A 159 3.71 8.69 14.68
N GLU A 160 3.22 9.43 15.67
CA GLU A 160 2.30 8.95 16.71
C GLU A 160 0.86 8.75 16.21
N LEU A 161 0.50 9.30 15.05
CA LEU A 161 -0.84 9.16 14.49
C LEU A 161 -1.07 7.74 13.94
N GLU A 162 -2.08 7.07 14.45
CA GLU A 162 -2.54 5.78 13.92
C GLU A 162 -3.52 5.99 12.77
N LEU A 163 -3.01 6.08 11.55
CA LEU A 163 -3.79 6.27 10.33
C LEU A 163 -4.17 4.93 9.71
N VAL A 164 -5.27 4.38 10.20
CA VAL A 164 -5.75 3.05 9.86
C VAL A 164 -6.17 2.94 8.41
N GLY A 165 -5.55 2.02 7.70
CA GLY A 165 -5.83 1.72 6.30
C GLY A 165 -6.62 0.41 6.08
N PRO A 166 -6.72 -0.03 4.81
CA PRO A 166 -7.50 -1.21 4.46
C PRO A 166 -6.84 -2.53 4.87
N GLU A 167 -7.68 -3.54 5.09
CA GLU A 167 -7.21 -4.91 5.19
C GLU A 167 -6.70 -5.42 3.84
N VAL A 168 -5.62 -6.20 3.87
CA VAL A 168 -5.03 -6.87 2.70
C VAL A 168 -5.44 -8.33 2.69
N TRP A 169 -6.02 -8.75 1.58
CA TRP A 169 -6.54 -10.08 1.38
C TRP A 169 -5.82 -10.79 0.25
N LEU A 170 -5.48 -12.05 0.49
CA LEU A 170 -4.95 -13.00 -0.49
C LEU A 170 -6.11 -13.88 -0.95
N LEU A 171 -6.34 -13.91 -2.26
CA LEU A 171 -7.52 -14.52 -2.89
C LEU A 171 -7.09 -15.55 -3.92
N VAL A 172 -7.85 -16.64 -3.99
CA VAL A 172 -7.68 -17.69 -5.00
C VAL A 172 -9.03 -18.35 -5.29
N HIS A 173 -9.26 -18.76 -6.54
CA HIS A 173 -10.44 -19.58 -6.85
C HIS A 173 -10.33 -20.95 -6.17
N ARG A 174 -11.44 -21.48 -5.63
CA ARG A 174 -11.43 -22.75 -4.87
C ARG A 174 -10.81 -23.92 -5.64
N GLU A 175 -11.08 -24.03 -6.94
CA GLU A 175 -10.52 -25.10 -7.79
C GLU A 175 -9.00 -25.03 -7.98
N LEU A 176 -8.40 -23.83 -7.87
CA LEU A 176 -6.97 -23.62 -8.04
C LEU A 176 -6.19 -23.73 -6.73
N ALA A 177 -6.87 -23.59 -5.58
CA ALA A 177 -6.24 -23.47 -4.27
C ALA A 177 -5.35 -24.67 -3.89
N ASP A 178 -5.73 -25.86 -4.36
CA ASP A 178 -5.05 -27.12 -4.02
C ASP A 178 -3.97 -27.52 -5.04
N LEU A 179 -3.80 -26.76 -6.15
CA LEU A 179 -2.72 -26.96 -7.10
C LEU A 179 -1.37 -26.62 -6.47
N ALA A 180 -0.40 -27.54 -6.50
CA ALA A 180 0.89 -27.39 -5.83
C ALA A 180 1.60 -26.06 -6.14
N ARG A 181 1.63 -25.66 -7.43
CA ARG A 181 2.24 -24.38 -7.85
C ARG A 181 1.56 -23.14 -7.28
N VAL A 182 0.24 -23.20 -7.07
CA VAL A 182 -0.56 -22.09 -6.53
C VAL A 182 -0.40 -22.04 -5.01
N ARG A 183 -0.50 -23.20 -4.35
CA ARG A 183 -0.38 -23.33 -2.89
C ARG A 183 0.98 -22.83 -2.39
N VAL A 184 2.08 -23.16 -3.08
CA VAL A 184 3.41 -22.65 -2.75
C VAL A 184 3.44 -21.13 -2.72
N VAL A 185 2.90 -20.45 -3.74
CA VAL A 185 2.88 -18.98 -3.79
C VAL A 185 2.01 -18.40 -2.67
N LEU A 186 0.82 -18.99 -2.42
CA LEU A 186 -0.07 -18.57 -1.34
C LEU A 186 0.61 -18.66 0.03
N ASP A 187 1.28 -19.79 0.31
CA ASP A 187 1.93 -20.05 1.60
C ASP A 187 3.13 -19.10 1.81
N VAL A 188 3.95 -18.90 0.78
CA VAL A 188 5.10 -17.98 0.83
C VAL A 188 4.61 -16.54 1.06
N LEU A 189 3.66 -16.03 0.27
CA LEU A 189 3.15 -14.67 0.44
C LEU A 189 2.49 -14.48 1.82
N ALA A 190 1.74 -15.47 2.30
CA ALA A 190 1.14 -15.39 3.63
C ALA A 190 2.19 -15.42 4.76
N GLN A 191 3.31 -16.16 4.58
CA GLN A 191 4.42 -16.15 5.53
C GLN A 191 5.16 -14.82 5.50
N CYS A 192 5.47 -14.30 4.31
CA CYS A 192 6.12 -13.00 4.15
C CYS A 192 5.31 -11.87 4.77
N ALA A 193 3.98 -11.88 4.64
CA ALA A 193 3.13 -10.88 5.27
C ALA A 193 3.19 -10.92 6.81
N ARG A 194 3.34 -12.09 7.41
CA ARG A 194 3.58 -12.21 8.87
C ARG A 194 4.91 -11.61 9.30
N THR A 195 5.95 -11.82 8.50
CA THR A 195 7.28 -11.23 8.76
C THR A 195 7.26 -9.71 8.58
N ASP A 196 6.52 -9.21 7.58
CA ASP A 196 6.44 -7.78 7.24
C ASP A 196 5.33 -7.03 8.01
N VAL A 197 4.71 -7.63 9.05
CA VAL A 197 3.60 -6.99 9.76
C VAL A 197 3.94 -5.60 10.28
N GLY A 198 5.15 -5.39 10.78
CA GLY A 198 5.65 -4.08 11.22
C GLY A 198 5.71 -3.06 10.07
N ARG A 199 6.19 -3.48 8.90
CA ARG A 199 6.27 -2.62 7.70
C ARG A 199 4.88 -2.21 7.20
N PHE A 200 3.92 -3.12 7.21
CA PHE A 200 2.54 -2.81 6.84
C PHE A 200 1.89 -1.81 7.80
N ALA A 201 2.21 -1.90 9.09
CA ALA A 201 1.67 -1.04 10.14
C ALA A 201 2.48 0.24 10.39
N GLY A 202 3.60 0.46 9.66
CA GLY A 202 4.52 1.58 9.93
C GLY A 202 5.13 1.54 11.33
N ARG A 203 5.33 0.33 11.87
CA ARG A 203 5.93 0.10 13.21
C ARG A 203 7.35 -0.46 13.12
N THR A 204 7.93 -0.48 11.95
CA THR A 204 9.34 -0.80 11.79
C THR A 204 10.11 0.38 12.36
N ASN A 205 11.01 0.11 13.33
CA ASN A 205 11.88 1.13 13.92
C ASN A 205 12.46 2.00 12.80
N LEU A 206 12.05 3.26 12.77
CA LEU A 206 12.80 4.30 12.09
C LEU A 206 14.16 4.35 12.77
N PRO A 207 15.27 4.46 12.01
CA PRO A 207 16.62 4.53 12.57
C PRO A 207 16.77 5.72 13.52
#